data_5d9fffb7bb8ea89d9eb65c4c7ddf525a
#
_entry.id   5d9fffb7bb8ea89d9eb65c4c7ddf525a
#
_cell.length_a   1.000
_cell.length_b   1.000
_cell.length_c   1.000
_cell.angle_alpha   90.00
_cell.angle_beta   90.00
_cell.angle_gamma   90.00
#
_symmetry.space_group_name_H-M   'P 1'
#
loop_
_entity.id
_entity.type
_entity.pdbx_description
1 polymer ?
#
loop_
_entity_poly.entity_id
_entity_poly.type
_entity_poly.pdbx_seq_one_letter_code
_entity_poly.pdbx_strand_id
1 'polypeptide(L)'
;MNVENAIAYVQARGNAIERARLGAILWNEPPPDAVLQDLAAHQKPDGGFGYWAREVSNICDTAFVLQWCDDLKLYRGPIPDPACRFLLDRQQKDGGWDEVEAIRALNLPEWMMPGRIETRVWLTAYCAHVLIRFGRAEKEGTRCPTDFLLAHCDETGRLVGYLRATWIALSMLALYPGWDSEPFRKAVAVVEASYSPDWEGSYLAWLLRCLQDAGLPVDHPLVARCLADLERNQQRDGSWESEDGERYAASATVEALRVLRGYGRI
;
A
#
# COMPACT_ATOMS: atom_id res chain seq x y z
N MET A 1 -11.94 -11.66 -18.23
CA MET A 1 -12.21 -11.32 -16.80
C MET A 1 -13.72 -11.36 -16.54
N ASN A 2 -14.14 -11.85 -15.36
CA ASN A 2 -15.53 -11.92 -14.90
C ASN A 2 -15.67 -11.21 -13.54
N VAL A 3 -16.23 -10.01 -13.55
CA VAL A 3 -16.38 -9.15 -12.35
C VAL A 3 -17.42 -9.72 -11.38
N GLU A 4 -18.50 -10.31 -11.89
CA GLU A 4 -19.57 -10.89 -11.07
C GLU A 4 -19.04 -12.06 -10.22
N ASN A 5 -18.22 -12.93 -10.82
CA ASN A 5 -17.56 -14.01 -10.07
C ASN A 5 -16.60 -13.47 -9.01
N ALA A 6 -15.85 -12.41 -9.29
CA ALA A 6 -14.95 -11.80 -8.31
C ALA A 6 -15.74 -11.23 -7.12
N ILE A 7 -16.82 -10.52 -7.38
CA ILE A 7 -17.72 -10.01 -6.34
C ILE A 7 -18.28 -11.17 -5.51
N ALA A 8 -18.82 -12.21 -6.17
CA ALA A 8 -19.36 -13.38 -5.49
C ALA A 8 -18.31 -14.08 -4.62
N TYR A 9 -17.06 -14.17 -5.10
CA TYR A 9 -15.97 -14.75 -4.35
C TYR A 9 -15.70 -13.96 -3.05
N VAL A 10 -15.55 -12.64 -3.12
CA VAL A 10 -15.32 -11.80 -1.93
C VAL A 10 -16.51 -11.86 -0.97
N GLN A 11 -17.74 -11.86 -1.47
CA GLN A 11 -18.95 -11.99 -0.64
C GLN A 11 -18.98 -13.32 0.11
N ALA A 12 -18.55 -14.41 -0.52
CA ALA A 12 -18.56 -15.75 0.06
C ALA A 12 -17.35 -16.03 0.98
N ARG A 13 -16.17 -15.56 0.63
CA ARG A 13 -14.89 -15.92 1.28
C ARG A 13 -14.26 -14.80 2.08
N GLY A 14 -14.57 -13.55 1.75
CA GLY A 14 -14.00 -12.38 2.43
C GLY A 14 -14.50 -12.26 3.88
N ASN A 15 -13.68 -11.65 4.72
CA ASN A 15 -14.08 -11.22 6.07
C ASN A 15 -14.93 -9.93 6.02
N ALA A 16 -15.36 -9.43 7.16
CA ALA A 16 -16.21 -8.25 7.24
C ALA A 16 -15.55 -6.99 6.65
N ILE A 17 -14.24 -6.81 6.88
CA ILE A 17 -13.46 -5.66 6.38
C ILE A 17 -13.33 -5.75 4.86
N GLU A 18 -13.02 -6.92 4.30
CA GLU A 18 -12.88 -7.12 2.85
C GLU A 18 -14.19 -6.89 2.12
N ARG A 19 -15.32 -7.37 2.66
CA ARG A 19 -16.65 -7.08 2.10
C ARG A 19 -17.02 -5.59 2.17
N ALA A 20 -16.69 -4.92 3.27
CA ALA A 20 -16.93 -3.47 3.41
C ALA A 20 -16.06 -2.66 2.43
N ARG A 21 -14.76 -3.02 2.27
CA ARG A 21 -13.87 -2.42 1.26
C ARG A 21 -14.44 -2.60 -0.14
N LEU A 22 -14.91 -3.79 -0.48
CA LEU A 22 -15.56 -4.07 -1.77
C LEU A 22 -16.77 -3.15 -2.00
N GLY A 23 -17.67 -3.02 -1.02
CA GLY A 23 -18.84 -2.14 -1.08
C GLY A 23 -18.48 -0.68 -1.29
N ALA A 24 -17.49 -0.20 -0.54
CA ALA A 24 -17.00 1.18 -0.65
C ALA A 24 -16.33 1.46 -2.02
N ILE A 25 -15.55 0.51 -2.53
CA ILE A 25 -14.84 0.62 -3.82
C ILE A 25 -15.82 0.62 -4.99
N LEU A 26 -16.72 -0.36 -5.06
CA LEU A 26 -17.57 -0.56 -6.23
C LEU A 26 -18.82 0.31 -6.22
N TRP A 27 -19.46 0.48 -5.07
CA TRP A 27 -20.76 1.13 -4.95
C TRP A 27 -20.80 2.37 -4.09
N ASN A 28 -19.63 2.80 -3.58
CA ASN A 28 -19.53 3.96 -2.68
C ASN A 28 -20.35 3.79 -1.39
N GLU A 29 -20.54 2.56 -0.94
CA GLU A 29 -21.25 2.25 0.28
C GLU A 29 -20.44 2.68 1.51
N PRO A 30 -21.06 3.29 2.53
CA PRO A 30 -20.38 3.55 3.78
C PRO A 30 -20.07 2.24 4.51
N PRO A 31 -18.93 2.15 5.22
CA PRO A 31 -18.63 0.96 6.00
C PRO A 31 -19.68 0.75 7.11
N PRO A 32 -20.10 -0.51 7.36
CA PRO A 32 -21.00 -0.83 8.47
C PRO A 32 -20.40 -0.45 9.83
N ASP A 33 -21.23 -0.04 10.79
CA ASP A 33 -20.80 0.31 12.14
C ASP A 33 -20.00 -0.81 12.84
N ALA A 34 -20.37 -2.07 12.59
CA ALA A 34 -19.65 -3.22 13.14
C ALA A 34 -18.20 -3.29 12.66
N VAL A 35 -17.93 -2.91 11.39
CA VAL A 35 -16.56 -2.84 10.85
C VAL A 35 -15.78 -1.70 11.47
N LEU A 36 -16.42 -0.54 11.68
CA LEU A 36 -15.78 0.58 12.36
C LEU A 36 -15.45 0.26 13.82
N GLN A 37 -16.35 -0.43 14.52
CA GLN A 37 -16.13 -0.90 15.89
C GLN A 37 -14.99 -1.92 15.96
N ASP A 38 -14.91 -2.86 15.00
CA ASP A 38 -13.84 -3.85 14.94
C ASP A 38 -12.47 -3.19 14.69
N LEU A 39 -12.38 -2.27 13.73
CA LEU A 39 -11.16 -1.49 13.50
C LEU A 39 -10.74 -0.69 14.74
N ALA A 40 -11.69 -0.01 15.38
CA ALA A 40 -11.43 0.76 16.60
C ALA A 40 -10.96 -0.13 17.76
N ALA A 41 -11.52 -1.34 17.91
CA ALA A 41 -11.13 -2.29 18.94
C ALA A 41 -9.69 -2.83 18.77
N HIS A 42 -9.18 -2.85 17.54
CA HIS A 42 -7.81 -3.26 17.23
C HIS A 42 -6.79 -2.11 17.32
N GLN A 43 -7.26 -0.85 17.34
CA GLN A 43 -6.38 0.31 17.51
C GLN A 43 -5.88 0.40 18.95
N LYS A 44 -4.57 0.57 19.09
CA LYS A 44 -3.94 0.69 20.41
C LYS A 44 -4.07 2.13 20.97
N PRO A 45 -3.89 2.33 22.30
CA PRO A 45 -4.02 3.65 22.91
C PRO A 45 -3.09 4.73 22.34
N ASP A 46 -1.97 4.34 21.74
CA ASP A 46 -1.02 5.24 21.06
C ASP A 46 -1.43 5.60 19.63
N GLY A 47 -2.56 5.09 19.15
CA GLY A 47 -3.12 5.32 17.82
C GLY A 47 -2.63 4.36 16.75
N GLY A 48 -1.62 3.55 17.03
CA GLY A 48 -1.08 2.57 16.09
C GLY A 48 -1.88 1.27 16.06
N PHE A 49 -1.48 0.39 15.14
CA PHE A 49 -2.05 -0.95 14.99
C PHE A 49 -0.96 -2.01 15.08
N GLY A 50 -1.35 -3.19 15.61
CA GLY A 50 -0.58 -4.42 15.56
C GLY A 50 -1.44 -5.51 14.96
N TYR A 51 -1.53 -5.57 13.63
CA TYR A 51 -2.37 -6.53 12.93
C TYR A 51 -1.73 -7.93 12.89
N TRP A 52 -0.49 -8.00 12.42
CA TRP A 52 0.33 -9.22 12.47
C TRP A 52 1.07 -9.36 13.80
N ALA A 53 1.61 -8.27 14.31
CA ALA A 53 2.28 -8.19 15.61
C ALA A 53 1.29 -7.83 16.73
N ARG A 54 0.25 -8.61 16.92
CA ARG A 54 -0.97 -8.31 17.71
C ARG A 54 -0.76 -7.58 19.05
N GLU A 55 0.40 -7.73 19.65
CA GLU A 55 0.71 -7.16 20.97
C GLU A 55 1.32 -5.76 20.92
N VAL A 56 1.91 -5.38 19.78
CA VAL A 56 2.72 -4.18 19.64
C VAL A 56 2.25 -3.34 18.47
N SER A 57 1.96 -2.04 18.72
CA SER A 57 1.78 -1.07 17.64
C SER A 57 3.06 -0.95 16.84
N ASN A 58 2.97 -1.07 15.52
CA ASN A 58 4.13 -0.96 14.66
C ASN A 58 3.83 -0.14 13.40
N ILE A 59 4.88 0.30 12.72
CA ILE A 59 4.80 1.19 11.56
C ILE A 59 4.11 0.49 10.38
N CYS A 60 4.57 -0.73 10.07
CA CYS A 60 4.06 -1.50 8.96
C CYS A 60 2.56 -1.76 9.05
N ASP A 61 2.10 -2.33 10.18
CA ASP A 61 0.69 -2.66 10.38
C ASP A 61 -0.20 -1.42 10.40
N THR A 62 0.30 -0.31 10.97
CA THR A 62 -0.44 0.96 10.99
C THR A 62 -0.62 1.52 9.58
N ALA A 63 0.43 1.52 8.75
CA ALA A 63 0.35 1.96 7.36
C ALA A 63 -0.59 1.05 6.54
N PHE A 64 -0.56 -0.26 6.80
CA PHE A 64 -1.43 -1.23 6.15
C PHE A 64 -2.92 -1.00 6.47
N VAL A 65 -3.26 -0.78 7.75
CA VAL A 65 -4.65 -0.48 8.14
C VAL A 65 -5.11 0.87 7.56
N LEU A 66 -4.23 1.86 7.44
CA LEU A 66 -4.56 3.11 6.75
C LEU A 66 -4.88 2.90 5.28
N GLN A 67 -4.29 1.93 4.58
CA GLN A 67 -4.73 1.59 3.21
C GLN A 67 -6.18 1.06 3.19
N TRP A 68 -6.59 0.30 4.20
CA TRP A 68 -8.00 -0.11 4.33
C TRP A 68 -8.90 1.09 4.59
N CYS A 69 -8.46 2.03 5.43
CA CYS A 69 -9.19 3.27 5.67
C CYS A 69 -9.35 4.11 4.39
N ASP A 70 -8.33 4.14 3.51
CA ASP A 70 -8.41 4.79 2.19
C ASP A 70 -9.48 4.12 1.31
N ASP A 71 -9.50 2.78 1.23
CA ASP A 71 -10.52 2.05 0.48
C ASP A 71 -11.94 2.29 1.04
N LEU A 72 -12.07 2.36 2.37
CA LEU A 72 -13.31 2.66 3.08
C LEU A 72 -13.68 4.16 3.06
N LYS A 73 -12.84 5.02 2.45
CA LYS A 73 -12.99 6.49 2.39
C LYS A 73 -13.01 7.18 3.75
N LEU A 74 -12.35 6.59 4.72
CA LEU A 74 -12.19 7.11 6.08
C LEU A 74 -10.94 7.99 6.16
N TYR A 75 -10.99 9.22 5.67
CA TYR A 75 -9.83 10.11 5.63
C TYR A 75 -9.62 10.94 6.91
N ARG A 76 -10.62 11.00 7.78
CA ARG A 76 -10.63 11.75 9.04
C ARG A 76 -11.45 10.99 10.10
N GLY A 77 -11.21 11.31 11.36
CA GLY A 77 -12.00 10.79 12.47
C GLY A 77 -11.22 9.92 13.44
N PRO A 78 -11.93 9.19 14.32
CA PRO A 78 -11.33 8.55 15.49
C PRO A 78 -10.38 7.40 15.15
N ILE A 79 -10.42 6.84 13.94
CA ILE A 79 -9.55 5.74 13.51
C ILE A 79 -8.33 6.28 12.72
N PRO A 80 -8.49 6.99 11.57
CA PRO A 80 -7.34 7.39 10.77
C PRO A 80 -6.53 8.53 11.38
N ASP A 81 -7.14 9.47 12.13
CA ASP A 81 -6.40 10.60 12.68
C ASP A 81 -5.33 10.19 13.70
N PRO A 82 -5.63 9.33 14.71
CA PRO A 82 -4.59 8.80 15.59
C PRO A 82 -3.56 7.94 14.88
N ALA A 83 -3.97 7.14 13.89
CA ALA A 83 -3.04 6.30 13.11
C ALA A 83 -2.05 7.15 12.28
N CYS A 84 -2.52 8.19 11.60
CA CYS A 84 -1.63 9.13 10.93
C CYS A 84 -0.68 9.84 11.89
N ARG A 85 -1.17 10.25 13.08
CA ARG A 85 -0.34 10.85 14.12
C ARG A 85 0.72 9.88 14.61
N PHE A 86 0.35 8.62 14.86
CA PHE A 86 1.29 7.56 15.25
C PHE A 86 2.47 7.46 14.26
N LEU A 87 2.21 7.48 12.95
CA LEU A 87 3.26 7.47 11.94
C LEU A 87 4.08 8.77 11.98
N LEU A 88 3.43 9.94 11.96
CA LEU A 88 4.10 11.22 11.93
C LEU A 88 5.02 11.44 13.16
N ASP A 89 4.59 11.03 14.35
CA ASP A 89 5.37 11.17 15.58
C ASP A 89 6.62 10.27 15.63
N ARG A 90 6.67 9.26 14.75
CA ARG A 90 7.79 8.32 14.62
C ARG A 90 8.69 8.58 13.42
N GLN A 91 8.39 9.62 12.63
CA GLN A 91 9.31 10.05 11.58
C GLN A 91 10.62 10.53 12.20
N GLN A 92 11.72 10.02 11.68
CA GLN A 92 13.05 10.36 12.17
C GLN A 92 13.53 11.70 11.60
N LYS A 93 14.55 12.30 12.23
CA LYS A 93 15.10 13.62 11.83
C LYS A 93 15.66 13.66 10.41
N ASP A 94 16.05 12.50 9.87
CA ASP A 94 16.54 12.35 8.49
C ASP A 94 15.41 12.24 7.46
N GLY A 95 14.14 12.26 7.90
CA GLY A 95 12.96 12.15 7.08
C GLY A 95 12.45 10.71 6.89
N GLY A 96 13.20 9.71 7.31
CA GLY A 96 12.87 8.30 7.19
C GLY A 96 11.97 7.78 8.32
N TRP A 97 11.49 6.55 8.14
CA TRP A 97 10.87 5.74 9.19
C TRP A 97 11.69 4.48 9.42
N ASP A 98 11.66 4.01 10.64
CA ASP A 98 12.18 2.70 11.01
C ASP A 98 11.13 1.98 11.85
N GLU A 99 11.17 0.66 11.86
CA GLU A 99 10.22 -0.10 12.67
C GLU A 99 10.50 0.06 14.17
N VAL A 100 9.48 -0.21 14.99
CA VAL A 100 9.61 -0.11 16.43
C VAL A 100 10.48 -1.25 16.98
N GLU A 101 11.40 -0.93 17.88
CA GLU A 101 12.36 -1.90 18.43
C GLU A 101 11.67 -3.08 19.14
N ALA A 102 10.46 -2.85 19.70
CA ALA A 102 9.71 -3.87 20.42
C ALA A 102 9.32 -5.09 19.56
N ILE A 103 9.21 -4.95 18.22
CA ILE A 103 8.88 -6.10 17.36
C ILE A 103 10.04 -7.09 17.20
N ARG A 104 11.26 -6.72 17.57
CA ARG A 104 12.43 -7.59 17.47
C ARG A 104 12.28 -8.87 18.30
N ALA A 105 11.50 -8.81 19.38
CA ALA A 105 11.18 -9.98 20.21
C ALA A 105 10.18 -10.94 19.57
N LEU A 106 9.53 -10.51 18.47
CA LEU A 106 8.54 -11.31 17.75
C LEU A 106 9.24 -12.00 16.58
N ASN A 107 8.85 -13.24 16.30
CA ASN A 107 9.40 -13.99 15.17
C ASN A 107 8.74 -13.51 13.84
N LEU A 108 9.06 -12.28 13.42
CA LEU A 108 8.56 -11.66 12.22
C LEU A 108 9.58 -11.75 11.07
N PRO A 109 9.13 -11.59 9.82
CA PRO A 109 10.02 -11.62 8.66
C PRO A 109 11.13 -10.55 8.72
N GLU A 110 12.27 -10.84 8.11
CA GLU A 110 13.44 -9.93 8.10
C GLU A 110 13.13 -8.53 7.57
N TRP A 111 12.20 -8.42 6.62
CA TRP A 111 11.82 -7.13 6.03
C TRP A 111 11.06 -6.20 7.01
N MET A 112 10.62 -6.72 8.14
CA MET A 112 10.06 -5.92 9.25
C MET A 112 11.11 -5.57 10.32
N MET A 113 12.31 -6.13 10.29
CA MET A 113 13.28 -5.95 11.37
C MET A 113 13.81 -4.52 11.45
N PRO A 114 13.71 -3.86 12.62
CA PRO A 114 14.22 -2.50 12.82
C PRO A 114 15.74 -2.40 12.65
N GLY A 115 16.22 -1.20 12.28
CA GLY A 115 17.63 -0.89 12.13
C GLY A 115 18.29 -1.31 10.81
N ARG A 116 17.60 -2.04 9.96
CA ARG A 116 18.09 -2.40 8.62
C ARG A 116 17.76 -1.31 7.62
N ILE A 117 18.70 -0.96 6.76
CA ILE A 117 18.49 0.10 5.78
C ILE A 117 17.39 -0.28 4.77
N GLU A 118 17.30 -1.56 4.38
CA GLU A 118 16.27 -2.06 3.47
C GLU A 118 14.86 -1.90 4.07
N THR A 119 14.70 -2.20 5.36
CA THR A 119 13.45 -1.99 6.11
C THR A 119 13.11 -0.50 6.20
N ARG A 120 14.09 0.35 6.52
CA ARG A 120 13.89 1.79 6.62
C ARG A 120 13.47 2.42 5.31
N VAL A 121 14.13 2.05 4.20
CA VAL A 121 13.79 2.55 2.84
C VAL A 121 12.38 2.12 2.46
N TRP A 122 12.03 0.85 2.70
CA TRP A 122 10.70 0.33 2.41
C TRP A 122 9.62 1.03 3.24
N LEU A 123 9.81 1.14 4.56
CA LEU A 123 8.84 1.81 5.45
C LEU A 123 8.72 3.30 5.13
N THR A 124 9.82 3.97 4.77
CA THR A 124 9.78 5.38 4.38
C THR A 124 8.94 5.58 3.13
N ALA A 125 9.14 4.76 2.09
CA ALA A 125 8.31 4.80 0.90
C ALA A 125 6.83 4.53 1.23
N TYR A 126 6.56 3.54 2.08
CA TYR A 126 5.22 3.13 2.44
C TYR A 126 4.48 4.17 3.30
N CYS A 127 5.12 4.69 4.34
CA CYS A 127 4.54 5.75 5.17
C CYS A 127 4.27 7.02 4.36
N ALA A 128 5.22 7.44 3.52
CA ALA A 128 5.04 8.61 2.65
C ALA A 128 3.86 8.42 1.70
N HIS A 129 3.78 7.25 1.02
CA HIS A 129 2.68 6.91 0.13
C HIS A 129 1.32 7.00 0.83
N VAL A 130 1.19 6.37 1.99
CA VAL A 130 -0.07 6.37 2.76
C VAL A 130 -0.40 7.79 3.25
N LEU A 131 0.56 8.51 3.85
CA LEU A 131 0.31 9.86 4.39
C LEU A 131 -0.07 10.86 3.30
N ILE A 132 0.42 10.71 2.06
CA ILE A 132 -0.04 11.51 0.89
C ILE A 132 -1.54 11.32 0.69
N ARG A 133 -2.04 10.09 0.71
CA ARG A 133 -3.46 9.78 0.53
C ARG A 133 -4.36 10.44 1.58
N PHE A 134 -3.84 10.63 2.79
CA PHE A 134 -4.53 11.31 3.90
C PHE A 134 -4.30 12.83 3.93
N GLY A 135 -3.57 13.40 2.95
CA GLY A 135 -3.23 14.82 2.91
C GLY A 135 -2.32 15.24 4.07
N ARG A 136 -1.39 14.37 4.46
CA ARG A 136 -0.48 14.55 5.62
C ARG A 136 0.98 14.21 5.27
N ALA A 137 1.37 14.44 4.02
CA ALA A 137 2.70 14.06 3.54
C ALA A 137 3.84 14.85 4.20
N GLU A 138 3.54 16.02 4.76
CA GLU A 138 4.52 16.93 5.31
C GLU A 138 4.29 17.10 6.82
N LYS A 139 5.37 17.02 7.58
CA LYS A 139 5.41 17.42 8.99
C LYS A 139 6.41 18.57 9.13
N GLU A 140 5.95 19.67 9.73
CA GLU A 140 6.80 20.81 10.01
C GLU A 140 8.00 20.40 10.90
N GLY A 141 9.20 20.81 10.51
CA GLY A 141 10.43 20.57 11.27
C GLY A 141 11.13 19.22 11.01
N THR A 142 10.63 18.40 10.08
CA THR A 142 11.33 17.17 9.63
C THR A 142 11.82 17.34 8.19
N ARG A 143 12.83 16.55 7.78
CA ARG A 143 13.24 16.47 6.38
C ARG A 143 12.13 15.79 5.56
N CYS A 144 12.05 16.20 4.29
CA CYS A 144 11.14 15.54 3.36
C CYS A 144 11.52 14.05 3.22
N PRO A 145 10.56 13.12 3.27
CA PRO A 145 10.83 11.70 3.00
C PRO A 145 11.57 11.44 1.68
N THR A 146 11.35 12.30 0.68
CA THR A 146 12.06 12.23 -0.60
C THR A 146 13.57 12.36 -0.45
N ASP A 147 14.07 13.26 0.43
CA ASP A 147 15.50 13.42 0.65
C ASP A 147 16.13 12.13 1.16
N PHE A 148 15.44 11.46 2.09
CA PHE A 148 15.88 10.16 2.61
C PHE A 148 15.87 9.10 1.49
N LEU A 149 14.80 9.00 0.71
CA LEU A 149 14.69 8.01 -0.37
C LEU A 149 15.76 8.24 -1.45
N LEU A 150 15.98 9.49 -1.87
CA LEU A 150 16.99 9.83 -2.88
C LEU A 150 18.42 9.57 -2.39
N ALA A 151 18.70 9.76 -1.08
CA ALA A 151 19.99 9.41 -0.51
C ALA A 151 20.27 7.90 -0.47
N HIS A 152 19.23 7.07 -0.63
CA HIS A 152 19.31 5.60 -0.67
C HIS A 152 18.87 5.03 -2.01
N CYS A 153 19.08 5.79 -3.07
CA CYS A 153 18.79 5.43 -4.45
C CYS A 153 20.11 5.24 -5.19
N ASP A 154 20.21 4.19 -6.00
CA ASP A 154 21.38 4.01 -6.87
C ASP A 154 21.29 4.87 -8.14
N GLU A 155 22.33 4.84 -8.95
CA GLU A 155 22.41 5.62 -10.21
C GLU A 155 21.36 5.23 -11.26
N THR A 156 20.79 4.03 -11.15
CA THR A 156 19.70 3.58 -12.03
C THR A 156 18.32 4.10 -11.61
N GLY A 157 18.16 4.60 -10.41
CA GLY A 157 16.88 5.01 -9.82
C GLY A 157 16.23 3.94 -8.94
N ARG A 158 16.95 2.82 -8.67
CA ARG A 158 16.47 1.76 -7.80
C ARG A 158 16.77 2.10 -6.34
N LEU A 159 15.77 2.02 -5.50
CA LEU A 159 15.94 2.15 -4.05
C LEU A 159 16.60 0.90 -3.47
N VAL A 160 17.44 1.10 -2.46
CA VAL A 160 18.11 0.02 -1.74
C VAL A 160 17.10 -0.97 -1.17
N GLY A 161 17.41 -2.25 -1.31
CA GLY A 161 16.61 -3.35 -0.76
C GLY A 161 15.53 -3.86 -1.72
N TYR A 162 14.28 -3.78 -1.29
CA TYR A 162 13.18 -4.43 -1.99
C TYR A 162 12.71 -3.61 -3.19
N LEU A 163 12.48 -4.27 -4.33
CA LEU A 163 11.94 -3.62 -5.55
C LEU A 163 10.64 -2.86 -5.25
N ARG A 164 9.81 -3.40 -4.35
CA ARG A 164 8.56 -2.75 -3.92
C ARG A 164 8.77 -1.35 -3.37
N ALA A 165 9.86 -1.09 -2.66
CA ALA A 165 10.15 0.25 -2.17
C ALA A 165 10.22 1.26 -3.32
N THR A 166 10.81 0.87 -4.47
CA THR A 166 10.92 1.73 -5.65
C THR A 166 9.56 2.10 -6.22
N TRP A 167 8.66 1.15 -6.41
CA TRP A 167 7.35 1.49 -6.98
C TRP A 167 6.41 2.19 -5.97
N ILE A 168 6.49 1.84 -4.67
CA ILE A 168 5.71 2.53 -3.63
C ILE A 168 6.12 4.00 -3.55
N ALA A 169 7.42 4.30 -3.72
CA ALA A 169 7.94 5.66 -3.72
C ALA A 169 7.45 6.52 -4.89
N LEU A 170 6.91 5.93 -5.98
CA LEU A 170 6.51 6.67 -7.18
C LEU A 170 5.52 7.80 -6.87
N SER A 171 4.54 7.58 -5.97
CA SER A 171 3.59 8.63 -5.59
C SER A 171 4.28 9.82 -4.92
N MET A 172 5.30 9.56 -4.09
CA MET A 172 6.10 10.60 -3.45
C MET A 172 7.00 11.30 -4.45
N LEU A 173 7.69 10.56 -5.32
CA LEU A 173 8.56 11.11 -6.36
C LEU A 173 7.79 11.91 -7.42
N ALA A 174 6.53 11.54 -7.70
CA ALA A 174 5.65 12.29 -8.57
C ALA A 174 5.27 13.65 -7.97
N LEU A 175 5.16 13.73 -6.64
CA LEU A 175 4.85 14.94 -5.91
C LEU A 175 6.11 15.80 -5.69
N TYR A 176 7.21 15.18 -5.27
CA TYR A 176 8.51 15.76 -4.98
C TYR A 176 9.63 14.83 -5.44
N PRO A 177 10.48 15.19 -6.41
CA PRO A 177 10.63 16.48 -7.08
C PRO A 177 9.70 16.70 -8.28
N GLY A 178 8.78 15.76 -8.57
CA GLY A 178 7.77 15.92 -9.62
C GLY A 178 7.94 14.98 -10.81
N TRP A 179 6.92 14.89 -11.63
CA TRP A 179 6.79 13.97 -12.77
C TRP A 179 7.91 14.08 -13.82
N ASP A 180 8.34 15.30 -14.11
CA ASP A 180 9.38 15.58 -15.10
C ASP A 180 10.79 15.41 -14.53
N SER A 181 10.91 15.03 -13.27
CA SER A 181 12.19 14.87 -12.62
C SER A 181 12.93 13.60 -13.09
N GLU A 182 14.25 13.67 -13.07
CA GLU A 182 15.09 12.51 -13.37
C GLU A 182 14.85 11.34 -12.40
N PRO A 183 14.75 11.56 -11.06
CA PRO A 183 14.46 10.50 -10.11
C PRO A 183 13.16 9.75 -10.41
N PHE A 184 12.07 10.46 -10.71
CA PHE A 184 10.79 9.83 -11.04
C PHE A 184 10.91 8.96 -12.31
N ARG A 185 11.46 9.52 -13.40
CA ARG A 185 11.63 8.80 -14.66
C ARG A 185 12.52 7.55 -14.51
N LYS A 186 13.62 7.66 -13.77
CA LYS A 186 14.50 6.51 -13.47
C LYS A 186 13.76 5.45 -12.67
N ALA A 187 13.04 5.81 -11.62
CA ALA A 187 12.27 4.85 -10.82
C ALA A 187 11.21 4.11 -11.67
N VAL A 188 10.49 4.82 -12.56
CA VAL A 188 9.56 4.17 -13.51
C VAL A 188 10.30 3.20 -14.42
N ALA A 189 11.44 3.60 -14.98
CA ALA A 189 12.24 2.74 -15.87
C ALA A 189 12.75 1.47 -15.16
N VAL A 190 13.14 1.58 -13.87
CA VAL A 190 13.51 0.41 -13.03
C VAL A 190 12.33 -0.54 -12.89
N VAL A 191 11.14 -0.03 -12.61
CA VAL A 191 9.93 -0.86 -12.47
C VAL A 191 9.60 -1.55 -13.80
N GLU A 192 9.67 -0.83 -14.92
CA GLU A 192 9.46 -1.40 -16.26
C GLU A 192 10.45 -2.51 -16.60
N ALA A 193 11.74 -2.29 -16.30
CA ALA A 193 12.79 -3.26 -16.56
C ALA A 193 12.70 -4.50 -15.66
N SER A 194 12.13 -4.34 -14.46
CA SER A 194 11.96 -5.42 -13.47
C SER A 194 10.64 -6.18 -13.61
N TYR A 195 9.75 -5.71 -14.49
CA TYR A 195 8.43 -6.30 -14.67
C TYR A 195 8.49 -7.76 -15.13
N SER A 196 7.68 -8.61 -14.49
CA SER A 196 7.46 -9.99 -14.92
C SER A 196 5.96 -10.26 -15.13
N PRO A 197 5.59 -10.91 -16.26
CA PRO A 197 4.21 -11.33 -16.51
C PRO A 197 3.75 -12.48 -15.57
N ASP A 198 4.69 -13.11 -14.85
CA ASP A 198 4.44 -14.23 -13.95
C ASP A 198 4.14 -13.76 -12.51
N TRP A 199 4.05 -12.45 -12.28
CA TRP A 199 3.67 -11.93 -10.98
C TRP A 199 2.21 -12.25 -10.64
N GLU A 200 1.98 -12.69 -9.40
CA GLU A 200 0.64 -12.98 -8.90
C GLU A 200 -0.28 -11.75 -8.92
N GLY A 201 -1.58 -12.01 -8.85
CA GLY A 201 -2.59 -10.97 -8.89
C GLY A 201 -2.45 -9.90 -7.82
N SER A 202 -2.10 -10.29 -6.59
CA SER A 202 -1.86 -9.33 -5.50
C SER A 202 -0.68 -8.38 -5.78
N TYR A 203 0.40 -8.92 -6.36
CA TYR A 203 1.59 -8.16 -6.70
C TYR A 203 1.30 -7.14 -7.80
N LEU A 204 0.60 -7.57 -8.87
CA LEU A 204 0.16 -6.70 -9.96
C LEU A 204 -0.83 -5.62 -9.48
N ALA A 205 -1.78 -5.99 -8.63
CA ALA A 205 -2.75 -5.05 -8.07
C ALA A 205 -2.07 -3.96 -7.21
N TRP A 206 -1.10 -4.36 -6.38
CA TRP A 206 -0.35 -3.39 -5.59
C TRP A 206 0.51 -2.46 -6.45
N LEU A 207 1.23 -2.99 -7.44
CA LEU A 207 1.95 -2.16 -8.39
C LEU A 207 1.01 -1.17 -9.09
N LEU A 208 -0.10 -1.64 -9.65
CA LEU A 208 -1.10 -0.79 -10.31
C LEU A 208 -1.66 0.30 -9.39
N ARG A 209 -1.87 -0.02 -8.10
CA ARG A 209 -2.25 0.98 -7.11
C ARG A 209 -1.21 2.09 -7.01
N CYS A 210 0.06 1.73 -6.89
CA CYS A 210 1.15 2.70 -6.78
C CYS A 210 1.30 3.56 -8.05
N LEU A 211 1.16 2.93 -9.24
CA LEU A 211 1.17 3.65 -10.52
C LEU A 211 -0.01 4.62 -10.64
N GLN A 212 -1.21 4.19 -10.20
CA GLN A 212 -2.41 5.03 -10.18
C GLN A 212 -2.26 6.21 -9.22
N ASP A 213 -1.76 5.96 -8.00
CA ASP A 213 -1.56 7.00 -6.98
C ASP A 213 -0.41 7.94 -7.35
N ALA A 214 0.55 7.48 -8.17
CA ALA A 214 1.53 8.34 -8.84
C ALA A 214 0.94 9.08 -10.05
N GLY A 215 -0.29 8.79 -10.47
CA GLY A 215 -1.02 9.44 -11.54
C GLY A 215 -0.66 8.95 -12.95
N LEU A 216 -0.01 7.79 -13.14
CA LEU A 216 0.26 7.27 -14.48
C LEU A 216 -1.06 6.94 -15.19
N PRO A 217 -1.25 7.42 -16.44
CA PRO A 217 -2.50 7.23 -17.15
C PRO A 217 -2.67 5.78 -17.63
N VAL A 218 -3.91 5.40 -17.95
CA VAL A 218 -4.28 4.03 -18.37
C VAL A 218 -3.56 3.57 -19.64
N ASP A 219 -3.21 4.49 -20.52
CA ASP A 219 -2.49 4.24 -21.79
C ASP A 219 -0.97 4.22 -21.65
N HIS A 220 -0.44 4.48 -20.45
CA HIS A 220 0.99 4.29 -20.19
C HIS A 220 1.37 2.82 -20.43
N PRO A 221 2.46 2.52 -21.20
CA PRO A 221 2.77 1.13 -21.61
C PRO A 221 2.88 0.14 -20.44
N LEU A 222 3.49 0.56 -19.32
CA LEU A 222 3.59 -0.26 -18.12
C LEU A 222 2.19 -0.54 -17.52
N VAL A 223 1.35 0.49 -17.38
CA VAL A 223 -0.01 0.35 -16.83
C VAL A 223 -0.84 -0.57 -17.70
N ALA A 224 -0.86 -0.34 -19.02
CA ALA A 224 -1.63 -1.14 -19.96
C ALA A 224 -1.22 -2.63 -19.92
N ARG A 225 0.07 -2.91 -19.82
CA ARG A 225 0.60 -4.28 -19.69
C ARG A 225 0.20 -4.92 -18.36
N CYS A 226 0.39 -4.20 -17.24
CA CYS A 226 0.01 -4.69 -15.91
C CYS A 226 -1.50 -5.00 -15.82
N LEU A 227 -2.36 -4.13 -16.40
CA LEU A 227 -3.81 -4.35 -16.45
C LEU A 227 -4.16 -5.61 -17.27
N ALA A 228 -3.54 -5.78 -18.45
CA ALA A 228 -3.80 -6.96 -19.29
C ALA A 228 -3.40 -8.25 -18.57
N ASP A 229 -2.26 -8.25 -17.86
CA ASP A 229 -1.81 -9.41 -17.11
C ASP A 229 -2.66 -9.66 -15.87
N LEU A 230 -3.07 -8.62 -15.14
CA LEU A 230 -4.01 -8.75 -14.03
C LEU A 230 -5.34 -9.36 -14.48
N GLU A 231 -5.91 -8.87 -15.59
CA GLU A 231 -7.16 -9.42 -16.16
C GLU A 231 -7.02 -10.89 -16.56
N ARG A 232 -5.87 -11.27 -17.13
CA ARG A 232 -5.58 -12.65 -17.54
C ARG A 232 -5.39 -13.60 -16.35
N ASN A 233 -4.81 -13.11 -15.25
CA ASN A 233 -4.48 -13.92 -14.07
C ASN A 233 -5.69 -14.19 -13.17
N GLN A 234 -6.89 -13.72 -13.52
CA GLN A 234 -8.10 -14.07 -12.79
C GLN A 234 -8.34 -15.59 -12.82
N GLN A 235 -8.57 -16.17 -11.66
CA GLN A 235 -8.88 -17.59 -11.51
C GLN A 235 -10.32 -17.91 -11.98
N ARG A 236 -10.63 -19.18 -12.21
CA ARG A 236 -11.95 -19.62 -12.70
C ARG A 236 -13.09 -19.30 -11.72
N ASP A 237 -12.79 -19.27 -10.41
CA ASP A 237 -13.74 -18.92 -9.36
C ASP A 237 -13.94 -17.41 -9.19
N GLY A 238 -13.21 -16.61 -9.94
CA GLY A 238 -13.26 -15.14 -9.94
C GLY A 238 -12.20 -14.48 -9.06
N SER A 239 -11.44 -15.24 -8.29
CA SER A 239 -10.41 -14.71 -7.40
C SER A 239 -9.12 -14.33 -8.14
N TRP A 240 -8.24 -13.62 -7.42
CA TRP A 240 -6.83 -13.48 -7.74
C TRP A 240 -5.97 -14.10 -6.64
N GLU A 241 -4.89 -14.75 -7.06
CA GLU A 241 -3.91 -15.31 -6.14
C GLU A 241 -3.16 -14.23 -5.36
N SER A 242 -2.83 -14.56 -4.12
CA SER A 242 -1.99 -13.73 -3.26
C SER A 242 -0.64 -14.41 -3.05
N GLU A 243 0.44 -13.63 -3.17
CA GLU A 243 1.80 -14.07 -2.82
C GLU A 243 1.93 -14.54 -1.36
N ASP A 244 1.04 -14.04 -0.47
CA ASP A 244 0.98 -14.42 0.95
C ASP A 244 0.17 -15.69 1.19
N GLY A 245 -0.33 -16.32 0.13
CA GLY A 245 -1.05 -17.58 0.13
C GLY A 245 -2.57 -17.47 0.04
N GLU A 246 -3.23 -18.62 -0.11
CA GLU A 246 -4.66 -18.75 -0.44
C GLU A 246 -5.60 -18.02 0.55
N ARG A 247 -5.24 -17.98 1.84
CA ARG A 247 -6.05 -17.28 2.86
C ARG A 247 -6.23 -15.78 2.60
N TYR A 248 -5.36 -15.19 1.78
CA TYR A 248 -5.41 -13.77 1.41
C TYR A 248 -5.99 -13.52 0.00
N ALA A 249 -6.48 -14.57 -0.67
CA ALA A 249 -7.05 -14.42 -2.02
C ALA A 249 -8.25 -13.47 -2.06
N ALA A 250 -9.07 -13.41 -1.00
CA ALA A 250 -10.16 -12.45 -0.91
C ALA A 250 -9.66 -11.00 -0.86
N SER A 251 -8.61 -10.72 -0.09
CA SER A 251 -7.96 -9.40 -0.04
C SER A 251 -7.35 -9.04 -1.40
N ALA A 252 -6.60 -9.97 -2.01
CA ALA A 252 -6.02 -9.78 -3.35
C ALA A 252 -7.09 -9.48 -4.40
N THR A 253 -8.26 -10.14 -4.29
CA THR A 253 -9.40 -9.91 -5.18
C THR A 253 -10.00 -8.51 -5.00
N VAL A 254 -10.13 -8.03 -3.75
CA VAL A 254 -10.57 -6.65 -3.49
C VAL A 254 -9.59 -5.64 -4.08
N GLU A 255 -8.28 -5.86 -3.92
CA GLU A 255 -7.25 -4.96 -4.46
C GLU A 255 -7.23 -4.95 -5.99
N ALA A 256 -7.41 -6.12 -6.63
CA ALA A 256 -7.56 -6.20 -8.08
C ALA A 256 -8.78 -5.41 -8.58
N LEU A 257 -9.95 -5.60 -7.95
CA LEU A 257 -11.16 -4.84 -8.30
C LEU A 257 -10.99 -3.33 -8.06
N ARG A 258 -10.26 -2.93 -7.00
CA ARG A 258 -9.95 -1.54 -6.72
C ARG A 258 -9.20 -0.87 -7.87
N VAL A 259 -8.13 -1.47 -8.34
CA VAL A 259 -7.30 -0.87 -9.39
C VAL A 259 -7.98 -0.92 -10.75
N LEU A 260 -8.71 -1.99 -11.05
CA LEU A 260 -9.52 -2.09 -12.26
C LEU A 260 -10.61 -1.01 -12.31
N ARG A 261 -11.31 -0.77 -11.19
CA ARG A 261 -12.28 0.32 -11.04
C ARG A 261 -11.62 1.68 -11.24
N GLY A 262 -10.47 1.88 -10.61
CA GLY A 262 -9.75 3.16 -10.65
C GLY A 262 -9.22 3.52 -12.04
N TYR A 263 -8.89 2.52 -12.87
CA TYR A 263 -8.49 2.72 -14.27
C TYR A 263 -9.68 2.61 -15.26
N GLY A 264 -10.93 2.52 -14.76
CA GLY A 264 -12.13 2.48 -15.62
C GLY A 264 -12.26 1.20 -16.44
N ARG A 265 -11.73 0.07 -15.94
CA ARG A 265 -11.86 -1.24 -16.58
C ARG A 265 -13.15 -1.95 -16.18
N ILE A 266 -13.78 -1.51 -15.10
CA ILE A 266 -15.06 -2.00 -14.55
C ILE A 266 -15.88 -0.83 -14.00
#